data_424582aa9a23e704d6a9c8dc54961d77
#
_entry.id   424582aa9a23e704d6a9c8dc54961d77
#
_cell.length_a   1.000
_cell.length_b   1.000
_cell.length_c   1.000
_cell.angle_alpha   90.00
_cell.angle_beta   90.00
_cell.angle_gamma   90.00
#
_symmetry.space_group_name_H-M   'P 1'
#
loop_
_entity.id
_entity.type
_entity.pdbx_description
1 polymer ?
#
loop_
_entity_poly.entity_id
_entity_poly.type
_entity_poly.pdbx_seq_one_letter_code
_entity_poly.pdbx_strand_id
1 'polypeptide(L)'
;LKNGIRVVVLPTTDTPYQIVMSGQASGGLSMIPTEDYYSVSMLAQVVSASGVGDFTAEQLRKVLGSKVVNIQPTINRFSTDINGSAAKGDVETMLQLTYLYFTRPNFDRGRLDMIIEANRKNLENSVNSPDFVMTQMVNKITYGDQQRTRIPDEQILADIDCGKISSWYRNLFTDAAGNYTFYFVGDIDMETFKPLVEKYIGGLPAGKQQLGWKDDGVRVLPGVKE
;
A
#
# COMPACT_ATOMS: atom_id res chain seq x y z
N LEU A 1 -9.82 -10.34 17.61
CA LEU A 1 -10.84 -11.09 16.88
C LEU A 1 -10.50 -12.58 16.88
N LYS A 2 -11.46 -13.45 16.48
CA LYS A 2 -11.26 -14.92 16.46
C LYS A 2 -10.14 -15.38 15.51
N ASN A 3 -9.87 -14.63 14.46
CA ASN A 3 -8.80 -14.89 13.49
C ASN A 3 -7.40 -14.37 13.95
N GLY A 4 -7.27 -13.89 15.18
CA GLY A 4 -6.02 -13.36 15.73
C GLY A 4 -5.75 -11.89 15.42
N ILE A 5 -6.48 -11.28 14.50
CA ILE A 5 -6.31 -9.85 14.16
C ILE A 5 -6.67 -8.98 15.37
N ARG A 6 -5.78 -8.04 15.67
CA ARG A 6 -5.99 -7.04 16.72
C ARG A 6 -6.75 -5.85 16.15
N VAL A 7 -7.73 -5.37 16.91
CA VAL A 7 -8.48 -4.15 16.58
C VAL A 7 -8.48 -3.21 17.77
N VAL A 8 -8.15 -1.97 17.53
CA VAL A 8 -8.15 -0.86 18.49
C VAL A 8 -9.16 0.18 18.01
N VAL A 9 -10.07 0.57 18.86
CA VAL A 9 -11.11 1.55 18.51
C VAL A 9 -11.06 2.71 19.49
N LEU A 10 -11.03 3.93 18.95
CA LEU A 10 -11.10 5.18 19.71
C LEU A 10 -12.30 5.99 19.22
N PRO A 11 -13.48 5.87 19.85
CA PRO A 11 -14.58 6.77 19.59
C PRO A 11 -14.23 8.20 20.02
N THR A 12 -14.48 9.17 19.14
CA THR A 12 -14.26 10.60 19.43
C THR A 12 -15.29 11.46 18.70
N THR A 13 -15.59 12.61 19.25
CA THR A 13 -16.45 13.62 18.66
C THR A 13 -15.69 14.73 17.93
N ASP A 14 -14.36 14.69 17.97
CA ASP A 14 -13.50 15.72 17.37
C ASP A 14 -13.63 15.80 15.85
N THR A 15 -13.96 14.66 15.23
CA THR A 15 -14.23 14.55 13.79
C THR A 15 -15.65 14.01 13.56
N PRO A 16 -16.68 14.85 13.71
CA PRO A 16 -18.06 14.41 13.59
C PRO A 16 -18.34 13.87 12.18
N TYR A 17 -19.14 12.81 12.13
CA TYR A 17 -19.56 12.12 10.91
C TYR A 17 -18.44 11.42 10.11
N GLN A 18 -17.23 11.35 10.61
CA GLN A 18 -16.09 10.70 9.93
C GLN A 18 -15.50 9.59 10.78
N ILE A 19 -15.08 8.51 10.11
CA ILE A 19 -14.30 7.41 10.69
C ILE A 19 -13.05 7.23 9.84
N VAL A 20 -11.90 7.18 10.50
CA VAL A 20 -10.59 6.89 9.88
C VAL A 20 -10.14 5.51 10.33
N MET A 21 -9.58 4.75 9.39
CA MET A 21 -9.01 3.43 9.60
C MET A 21 -7.54 3.41 9.20
N SER A 22 -6.70 2.77 10.01
CA SER A 22 -5.34 2.38 9.65
C SER A 22 -5.12 0.92 10.03
N GLY A 23 -4.90 0.06 9.05
CA GLY A 23 -4.44 -1.31 9.26
C GLY A 23 -2.95 -1.38 8.97
N GLN A 24 -2.14 -1.88 9.91
CA GLN A 24 -0.69 -1.90 9.79
C GLN A 24 -0.10 -3.25 10.17
N ALA A 25 0.88 -3.70 9.37
CA ALA A 25 1.75 -4.83 9.70
C ALA A 25 3.23 -4.46 9.48
N SER A 26 4.12 -5.07 10.26
CA SER A 26 5.57 -4.90 10.07
C SER A 26 6.04 -5.58 8.78
N GLY A 27 7.14 -5.12 8.21
CA GLY A 27 7.80 -5.75 7.05
C GLY A 27 8.08 -4.77 5.92
N GLY A 28 7.12 -4.55 5.06
CA GLY A 28 7.24 -3.61 3.95
C GLY A 28 8.33 -3.98 2.94
N LEU A 29 8.87 -2.97 2.27
CA LEU A 29 9.92 -3.13 1.26
C LEU A 29 11.22 -3.75 1.81
N SER A 30 11.42 -3.71 3.14
CA SER A 30 12.59 -4.32 3.77
C SER A 30 12.63 -5.85 3.61
N MET A 31 11.47 -6.49 3.42
CA MET A 31 11.35 -7.93 3.20
C MET A 31 11.64 -8.34 1.75
N ILE A 32 11.57 -7.40 0.83
CA ILE A 32 11.61 -7.65 -0.61
C ILE A 32 13.07 -7.86 -1.03
N PRO A 33 13.41 -8.90 -1.80
CA PRO A 33 14.73 -9.02 -2.43
C PRO A 33 15.02 -7.83 -3.34
N THR A 34 16.30 -7.51 -3.52
CA THR A 34 16.69 -6.31 -4.28
C THR A 34 16.24 -6.38 -5.74
N GLU A 35 16.24 -7.58 -6.34
CA GLU A 35 15.77 -7.84 -7.70
C GLU A 35 14.26 -7.63 -7.93
N ASP A 36 13.47 -7.62 -6.85
CA ASP A 36 12.02 -7.39 -6.92
C ASP A 36 11.63 -5.98 -6.43
N TYR A 37 12.59 -5.27 -5.83
CA TYR A 37 12.34 -4.02 -5.10
C TYR A 37 11.56 -2.97 -5.92
N TYR A 38 12.00 -2.68 -7.15
CA TYR A 38 11.36 -1.66 -7.97
C TYR A 38 9.97 -2.08 -8.46
N SER A 39 9.79 -3.34 -8.82
CA SER A 39 8.44 -3.86 -9.15
C SER A 39 7.51 -3.70 -7.96
N VAL A 40 7.92 -4.13 -6.77
CA VAL A 40 7.07 -4.09 -5.58
C VAL A 40 6.85 -2.68 -5.05
N SER A 41 7.78 -1.75 -5.28
CA SER A 41 7.58 -0.34 -4.92
C SER A 41 6.39 0.32 -5.66
N MET A 42 5.98 -0.23 -6.81
CA MET A 42 4.81 0.24 -7.57
C MET A 42 3.48 -0.40 -7.13
N LEU A 43 3.52 -1.32 -6.17
CA LEU A 43 2.37 -2.12 -5.72
C LEU A 43 1.13 -1.26 -5.41
N ALA A 44 1.29 -0.19 -4.64
CA ALA A 44 0.18 0.68 -4.24
C ALA A 44 -0.49 1.35 -5.45
N GLN A 45 0.29 1.82 -6.41
CA GLN A 45 -0.21 2.46 -7.63
C GLN A 45 -0.98 1.48 -8.51
N VAL A 46 -0.41 0.29 -8.72
CA VAL A 46 -1.02 -0.74 -9.58
C VAL A 46 -2.33 -1.25 -9.01
N VAL A 47 -2.36 -1.60 -7.72
CA VAL A 47 -3.56 -2.11 -7.07
C VAL A 47 -4.67 -1.05 -7.06
N SER A 48 -4.35 0.20 -6.74
CA SER A 48 -5.33 1.30 -6.75
C SER A 48 -5.88 1.58 -8.15
N ALA A 49 -5.08 1.41 -9.19
CA ALA A 49 -5.49 1.61 -10.58
C ALA A 49 -6.25 0.42 -11.18
N SER A 50 -6.13 -0.78 -10.60
CA SER A 50 -6.68 -2.03 -11.15
C SER A 50 -8.13 -2.31 -10.72
N GLY A 51 -8.61 -1.61 -9.67
CA GLY A 51 -9.90 -1.93 -9.05
C GLY A 51 -9.80 -3.06 -8.03
N VAL A 52 -10.93 -3.67 -7.65
CA VAL A 52 -10.96 -4.72 -6.62
C VAL A 52 -12.18 -5.64 -6.80
N GLY A 53 -12.04 -6.91 -6.47
CA GLY A 53 -13.10 -7.90 -6.64
C GLY A 53 -13.46 -8.10 -8.10
N ASP A 54 -14.75 -7.96 -8.42
CA ASP A 54 -15.25 -8.06 -9.82
C ASP A 54 -15.33 -6.70 -10.52
N PHE A 55 -14.83 -5.62 -9.87
CA PHE A 55 -14.94 -4.27 -10.38
C PHE A 55 -13.61 -3.78 -10.94
N THR A 56 -13.64 -3.23 -12.15
CA THR A 56 -12.55 -2.36 -12.61
C THR A 56 -12.54 -1.05 -11.81
N ALA A 57 -11.46 -0.29 -11.89
CA ALA A 57 -11.37 1.01 -11.19
C ALA A 57 -12.49 1.97 -11.61
N GLU A 58 -12.89 1.98 -12.90
CA GLU A 58 -13.98 2.81 -13.40
C GLU A 58 -15.35 2.36 -12.89
N GLN A 59 -15.60 1.04 -12.87
CA GLN A 59 -16.84 0.49 -12.33
C GLN A 59 -16.94 0.76 -10.83
N LEU A 60 -15.85 0.56 -10.09
CA LEU A 60 -15.79 0.84 -8.66
C LEU A 60 -16.10 2.31 -8.38
N ARG A 61 -15.50 3.24 -9.13
CA ARG A 61 -15.78 4.68 -9.01
C ARG A 61 -17.25 5.00 -9.25
N LYS A 62 -17.89 4.36 -10.24
CA LYS A 62 -19.33 4.55 -10.49
C LYS A 62 -20.19 4.03 -9.35
N VAL A 63 -19.89 2.82 -8.85
CA VAL A 63 -20.63 2.21 -7.71
C VAL A 63 -20.48 3.04 -6.44
N LEU A 64 -19.32 3.62 -6.22
CA LEU A 64 -19.00 4.44 -5.05
C LEU A 64 -19.34 5.91 -5.24
N GLY A 65 -19.93 6.33 -6.37
CA GLY A 65 -20.13 7.75 -6.70
C GLY A 65 -21.01 8.54 -5.73
N SER A 66 -21.89 7.86 -4.97
CA SER A 66 -22.70 8.46 -3.90
C SER A 66 -22.14 8.23 -2.49
N LYS A 67 -20.98 7.58 -2.37
CA LYS A 67 -20.36 7.21 -1.11
C LYS A 67 -19.16 8.10 -0.81
N VAL A 68 -19.02 8.45 0.46
CA VAL A 68 -17.82 9.12 0.95
C VAL A 68 -16.93 8.07 1.62
N VAL A 69 -16.12 7.42 0.80
CA VAL A 69 -15.23 6.35 1.23
C VAL A 69 -13.94 6.35 0.41
N ASN A 70 -12.83 6.14 1.08
CA ASN A 70 -11.53 5.93 0.46
C ASN A 70 -10.81 4.78 1.15
N ILE A 71 -10.14 3.92 0.38
CA ILE A 71 -9.25 2.85 0.87
C ILE A 71 -8.02 2.82 -0.03
N GLN A 72 -6.86 2.72 0.60
CA GLN A 72 -5.59 2.68 -0.09
C GLN A 72 -4.62 1.71 0.59
N PRO A 73 -4.30 0.57 -0.04
CA PRO A 73 -3.13 -0.23 0.33
C PRO A 73 -1.86 0.56 0.05
N THR A 74 -0.91 0.50 0.96
CA THR A 74 0.41 1.13 0.82
C THR A 74 1.51 0.19 1.28
N ILE A 75 2.71 0.39 0.76
CA ILE A 75 3.91 -0.31 1.20
C ILE A 75 4.99 0.73 1.50
N ASN A 76 5.48 0.69 2.73
CA ASN A 76 6.56 1.55 3.19
C ASN A 76 7.84 0.72 3.35
N ARG A 77 8.94 1.35 3.75
CA ARG A 77 10.21 0.65 3.93
C ARG A 77 10.09 -0.50 4.93
N PHE A 78 9.41 -0.30 6.08
CA PHE A 78 9.35 -1.25 7.20
C PHE A 78 7.93 -1.67 7.59
N SER A 79 6.92 -1.22 6.85
CA SER A 79 5.52 -1.58 7.09
C SER A 79 4.74 -1.77 5.80
N THR A 80 3.70 -2.57 5.89
CA THR A 80 2.61 -2.62 4.92
C THR A 80 1.35 -2.12 5.60
N ASP A 81 0.66 -1.21 4.94
CA ASP A 81 -0.48 -0.53 5.52
C ASP A 81 -1.69 -0.60 4.60
N ILE A 82 -2.87 -0.56 5.17
CA ILE A 82 -4.12 -0.29 4.47
C ILE A 82 -4.83 0.84 5.20
N ASN A 83 -4.87 2.00 4.60
CA ASN A 83 -5.46 3.18 5.18
C ASN A 83 -6.81 3.47 4.56
N GLY A 84 -7.74 3.98 5.35
CA GLY A 84 -9.06 4.30 4.87
C GLY A 84 -9.74 5.41 5.65
N SER A 85 -10.73 5.99 5.01
CA SER A 85 -11.65 6.92 5.65
C SER A 85 -13.05 6.77 5.07
N ALA A 86 -14.07 7.00 5.89
CA ALA A 86 -15.45 6.96 5.45
C ALA A 86 -16.30 7.97 6.22
N ALA A 87 -17.37 8.44 5.59
CA ALA A 87 -18.49 9.02 6.36
C ALA A 87 -19.10 7.95 7.26
N LYS A 88 -19.65 8.33 8.40
CA LYS A 88 -20.27 7.42 9.38
C LYS A 88 -21.27 6.47 8.74
N GLY A 89 -22.10 6.94 7.80
CA GLY A 89 -23.06 6.13 7.07
C GLY A 89 -22.46 5.17 6.04
N ASP A 90 -21.20 5.35 5.67
CA ASP A 90 -20.51 4.56 4.64
C ASP A 90 -19.43 3.62 5.22
N VAL A 91 -19.35 3.51 6.55
CA VAL A 91 -18.34 2.70 7.23
C VAL A 91 -18.41 1.21 6.84
N GLU A 92 -19.61 0.67 6.62
CA GLU A 92 -19.72 -0.72 6.15
C GLU A 92 -19.09 -0.88 4.77
N THR A 93 -19.27 0.10 3.87
CA THR A 93 -18.62 0.10 2.54
C THR A 93 -17.09 0.13 2.67
N MET A 94 -16.56 0.91 3.61
CA MET A 94 -15.12 0.91 3.91
C MET A 94 -14.62 -0.47 4.33
N LEU A 95 -15.34 -1.14 5.21
CA LEU A 95 -14.97 -2.48 5.68
C LEU A 95 -15.12 -3.56 4.58
N GLN A 96 -16.14 -3.43 3.71
CA GLN A 96 -16.32 -4.29 2.52
C GLN A 96 -15.13 -4.15 1.55
N LEU A 97 -14.72 -2.92 1.25
CA LEU A 97 -13.57 -2.67 0.39
C LEU A 97 -12.28 -3.20 1.02
N THR A 98 -12.09 -2.98 2.32
CA THR A 98 -10.95 -3.55 3.05
C THR A 98 -10.93 -5.07 2.91
N TYR A 99 -12.06 -5.74 3.12
CA TYR A 99 -12.17 -7.18 2.94
C TYR A 99 -11.80 -7.63 1.52
N LEU A 100 -12.28 -6.92 0.49
CA LEU A 100 -11.97 -7.22 -0.90
C LEU A 100 -10.48 -7.01 -1.23
N TYR A 101 -9.85 -5.96 -0.73
CA TYR A 101 -8.41 -5.74 -0.93
C TYR A 101 -7.56 -6.86 -0.33
N PHE A 102 -7.97 -7.46 0.78
CA PHE A 102 -7.27 -8.61 1.35
C PHE A 102 -7.58 -9.92 0.62
N THR A 103 -8.80 -10.11 0.11
CA THR A 103 -9.25 -11.42 -0.39
C THR A 103 -9.30 -11.52 -1.91
N ARG A 104 -9.53 -10.41 -2.62
CA ARG A 104 -9.73 -10.35 -4.07
C ARG A 104 -9.10 -9.11 -4.71
N PRO A 105 -7.79 -8.87 -4.51
CA PRO A 105 -7.10 -7.77 -5.17
C PRO A 105 -7.02 -8.00 -6.68
N ASN A 106 -7.06 -6.92 -7.46
CA ASN A 106 -6.88 -6.96 -8.91
C ASN A 106 -5.51 -6.41 -9.32
N PHE A 107 -4.95 -6.99 -10.40
CA PHE A 107 -3.68 -6.59 -10.99
C PHE A 107 -3.86 -6.51 -12.51
N ASP A 108 -4.13 -5.32 -12.99
CA ASP A 108 -4.34 -5.06 -14.41
C ASP A 108 -3.01 -4.69 -15.08
N ARG A 109 -2.52 -5.58 -15.96
CA ARG A 109 -1.26 -5.36 -16.67
C ARG A 109 -1.32 -4.12 -17.57
N GLY A 110 -2.46 -3.85 -18.22
CA GLY A 110 -2.60 -2.64 -19.03
C GLY A 110 -2.50 -1.36 -18.20
N ARG A 111 -2.97 -1.39 -16.95
CA ARG A 111 -2.79 -0.27 -16.01
C ARG A 111 -1.34 -0.11 -15.60
N LEU A 112 -0.64 -1.21 -15.34
CA LEU A 112 0.79 -1.17 -15.05
C LEU A 112 1.56 -0.57 -16.25
N ASP A 113 1.28 -1.03 -17.47
CA ASP A 113 1.94 -0.51 -18.67
C ASP A 113 1.73 0.99 -18.84
N MET A 114 0.52 1.49 -18.56
CA MET A 114 0.22 2.93 -18.56
C MET A 114 1.01 3.70 -17.48
N ILE A 115 1.16 3.13 -16.29
CA ILE A 115 1.93 3.73 -15.19
C ILE A 115 3.41 3.77 -15.55
N ILE A 116 3.96 2.70 -16.11
CA ILE A 116 5.36 2.63 -16.57
C ILE A 116 5.61 3.69 -17.65
N GLU A 117 4.72 3.79 -18.64
CA GLU A 117 4.83 4.77 -19.71
C GLU A 117 4.76 6.22 -19.21
N ALA A 118 3.90 6.49 -18.22
CA ALA A 118 3.85 7.80 -17.58
C ALA A 118 5.15 8.13 -16.84
N ASN A 119 5.73 7.13 -16.12
CA ASN A 119 7.00 7.29 -15.43
C ASN A 119 8.17 7.48 -16.42
N ARG A 120 8.16 6.79 -17.57
CA ARG A 120 9.13 6.96 -18.65
C ARG A 120 9.10 8.39 -19.19
N LYS A 121 7.93 8.92 -19.51
CA LYS A 121 7.78 10.31 -19.96
C LYS A 121 8.23 11.34 -18.93
N ASN A 122 7.92 11.08 -17.65
CA ASN A 122 8.40 11.94 -16.56
C ASN A 122 9.93 11.92 -16.46
N LEU A 123 10.54 10.76 -16.59
CA LEU A 123 12.00 10.61 -16.61
C LEU A 123 12.61 11.39 -17.79
N GLU A 124 12.11 11.19 -19.02
CA GLU A 124 12.58 11.91 -20.21
C GLU A 124 12.52 13.43 -20.03
N ASN A 125 11.43 13.94 -19.45
CA ASN A 125 11.24 15.37 -19.22
C ASN A 125 12.12 15.93 -18.08
N SER A 126 12.49 15.10 -17.11
CA SER A 126 13.21 15.54 -15.90
C SER A 126 14.71 15.28 -15.94
N VAL A 127 15.19 14.31 -16.73
CA VAL A 127 16.58 13.82 -16.70
C VAL A 127 17.63 14.93 -16.84
N ASN A 128 17.33 15.99 -17.57
CA ASN A 128 18.23 17.14 -17.78
C ASN A 128 17.92 18.34 -16.85
N SER A 129 16.95 18.20 -15.94
CA SER A 129 16.65 19.29 -15.01
C SER A 129 17.73 19.40 -13.92
N PRO A 130 18.07 20.62 -13.47
CA PRO A 130 19.05 20.78 -12.39
C PRO A 130 18.67 20.05 -11.11
N ASP A 131 17.38 20.01 -10.76
CA ASP A 131 16.87 19.33 -9.57
C ASP A 131 17.04 17.80 -9.65
N PHE A 132 16.83 17.21 -10.82
CA PHE A 132 17.04 15.78 -11.03
C PHE A 132 18.52 15.43 -10.89
N VAL A 133 19.40 16.19 -11.54
CA VAL A 133 20.86 16.00 -11.46
C VAL A 133 21.32 16.15 -10.01
N MET A 134 20.86 17.18 -9.30
CA MET A 134 21.18 17.38 -7.89
C MET A 134 20.72 16.20 -7.04
N THR A 135 19.50 15.72 -7.23
CA THR A 135 18.96 14.56 -6.49
C THR A 135 19.78 13.30 -6.74
N GLN A 136 20.19 13.03 -7.98
CA GLN A 136 21.08 11.92 -8.31
C GLN A 136 22.44 12.07 -7.63
N MET A 137 23.04 13.26 -7.65
CA MET A 137 24.32 13.52 -6.99
C MET A 137 24.22 13.31 -5.47
N VAL A 138 23.20 13.86 -4.83
CA VAL A 138 22.95 13.70 -3.39
C VAL A 138 22.76 12.21 -3.04
N ASN A 139 21.96 11.48 -3.80
CA ASN A 139 21.78 10.04 -3.58
C ASN A 139 23.11 9.28 -3.72
N LYS A 140 23.89 9.57 -4.75
CA LYS A 140 25.17 8.93 -4.98
C LYS A 140 26.19 9.25 -3.88
N ILE A 141 26.26 10.49 -3.43
CA ILE A 141 27.14 10.92 -2.33
C ILE A 141 26.69 10.28 -1.02
N THR A 142 25.39 10.23 -0.77
CA THR A 142 24.82 9.73 0.50
C THR A 142 24.90 8.22 0.60
N TYR A 143 24.55 7.49 -0.46
CA TYR A 143 24.36 6.04 -0.45
C TYR A 143 25.31 5.27 -1.35
N GLY A 144 26.11 5.95 -2.20
CA GLY A 144 26.93 5.30 -3.22
C GLY A 144 26.06 4.68 -4.32
N ASP A 145 26.50 3.54 -4.84
CA ASP A 145 25.80 2.81 -5.90
C ASP A 145 24.82 1.74 -5.38
N GLN A 146 24.27 1.94 -4.16
CA GLN A 146 23.29 1.00 -3.60
C GLN A 146 22.04 0.97 -4.48
N GLN A 147 21.71 -0.23 -4.99
CA GLN A 147 20.65 -0.41 -5.99
C GLN A 147 19.29 0.14 -5.52
N ARG A 148 18.93 -0.05 -4.25
CA ARG A 148 17.62 0.38 -3.71
C ARG A 148 17.48 1.90 -3.55
N THR A 149 18.54 2.66 -3.70
CA THR A 149 18.52 4.13 -3.57
C THR A 149 18.65 4.86 -4.91
N ARG A 150 18.80 4.12 -6.01
CA ARG A 150 18.84 4.71 -7.35
C ARG A 150 17.48 5.26 -7.75
N ILE A 151 17.48 6.37 -8.48
CA ILE A 151 16.29 6.81 -9.20
C ILE A 151 16.10 5.81 -10.36
N PRO A 152 14.87 5.28 -10.56
CA PRO A 152 14.61 4.37 -11.67
C PRO A 152 15.01 4.98 -13.00
N ASP A 153 15.84 4.26 -13.75
CA ASP A 153 16.20 4.55 -15.13
C ASP A 153 15.34 3.72 -16.11
N GLU A 154 15.57 3.88 -17.40
CA GLU A 154 14.83 3.16 -18.45
C GLU A 154 14.92 1.64 -18.31
N GLN A 155 16.09 1.11 -17.93
CA GLN A 155 16.26 -0.32 -17.74
C GLN A 155 15.46 -0.84 -16.54
N ILE A 156 15.49 -0.12 -15.43
CA ILE A 156 14.70 -0.46 -14.24
C ILE A 156 13.20 -0.43 -14.56
N LEU A 157 12.75 0.58 -15.32
CA LEU A 157 11.34 0.69 -15.74
C LEU A 157 10.93 -0.47 -16.68
N ALA A 158 11.83 -0.92 -17.56
CA ALA A 158 11.59 -2.04 -18.46
C ALA A 158 11.52 -3.40 -17.72
N ASP A 159 12.22 -3.53 -16.60
CA ASP A 159 12.29 -4.77 -15.80
C ASP A 159 11.14 -4.92 -14.79
N ILE A 160 10.21 -3.94 -14.72
CA ILE A 160 9.07 -4.02 -13.81
C ILE A 160 8.10 -5.12 -14.25
N ASP A 161 7.78 -6.01 -13.29
CA ASP A 161 6.98 -7.22 -13.53
C ASP A 161 5.70 -7.26 -12.69
N CYS A 162 4.54 -7.37 -13.37
CA CYS A 162 3.22 -7.47 -12.75
C CYS A 162 3.06 -8.75 -11.92
N GLY A 163 3.69 -9.85 -12.33
CA GLY A 163 3.67 -11.12 -11.61
C GLY A 163 4.36 -11.00 -10.25
N LYS A 164 5.51 -10.30 -10.20
CA LYS A 164 6.21 -10.00 -8.95
C LYS A 164 5.33 -9.14 -8.03
N ILE A 165 4.70 -8.09 -8.56
CA ILE A 165 3.79 -7.22 -7.79
C ILE A 165 2.66 -8.05 -7.19
N SER A 166 1.97 -8.87 -7.98
CA SER A 166 0.84 -9.68 -7.54
C SER A 166 1.23 -10.75 -6.52
N SER A 167 2.38 -11.40 -6.72
CA SER A 167 2.91 -12.42 -5.80
C SER A 167 3.24 -11.81 -4.44
N TRP A 168 3.98 -10.68 -4.44
CA TRP A 168 4.34 -10.00 -3.20
C TRP A 168 3.14 -9.37 -2.49
N TYR A 169 2.14 -8.87 -3.23
CA TYR A 169 0.90 -8.41 -2.61
C TYR A 169 0.22 -9.54 -1.82
N ARG A 170 0.10 -10.73 -2.43
CA ARG A 170 -0.49 -11.88 -1.72
C ARG A 170 0.30 -12.22 -0.46
N ASN A 171 1.61 -12.25 -0.54
CA ASN A 171 2.48 -12.55 0.60
C ASN A 171 2.35 -11.51 1.73
N LEU A 172 2.19 -10.22 1.39
CA LEU A 172 2.21 -9.12 2.35
C LEU A 172 0.80 -8.77 2.90
N PHE A 173 -0.25 -9.03 2.13
CA PHE A 173 -1.63 -8.71 2.51
C PHE A 173 -2.48 -9.97 2.66
N THR A 174 -2.77 -10.68 1.58
CA THR A 174 -3.73 -11.80 1.58
C THR A 174 -3.32 -12.91 2.54
N ASP A 175 -2.07 -13.39 2.44
CA ASP A 175 -1.56 -14.52 3.22
C ASP A 175 -1.02 -14.09 4.59
N ALA A 176 -1.06 -12.79 4.89
CA ALA A 176 -0.49 -12.19 6.08
C ALA A 176 -1.49 -11.39 6.92
N ALA A 177 -2.79 -11.47 6.63
CA ALA A 177 -3.81 -10.65 7.29
C ALA A 177 -3.77 -10.74 8.83
N GLY A 178 -3.42 -11.91 9.38
CA GLY A 178 -3.27 -12.12 10.83
C GLY A 178 -2.17 -11.29 11.52
N ASN A 179 -1.23 -10.70 10.73
CA ASN A 179 -0.19 -9.83 11.29
C ASN A 179 -0.64 -8.37 11.46
N TYR A 180 -1.82 -8.02 10.92
CA TYR A 180 -2.29 -6.64 10.96
C TYR A 180 -2.91 -6.28 12.30
N THR A 181 -2.66 -5.04 12.72
CA THR A 181 -3.44 -4.37 13.75
C THR A 181 -4.24 -3.27 13.08
N PHE A 182 -5.55 -3.28 13.26
CA PHE A 182 -6.44 -2.24 12.73
C PHE A 182 -6.78 -1.22 13.82
N TYR A 183 -6.63 0.03 13.49
CA TYR A 183 -6.99 1.18 14.32
C TYR A 183 -8.16 1.90 13.67
N PHE A 184 -9.19 2.20 14.45
CA PHE A 184 -10.34 2.99 14.03
C PHE A 184 -10.52 4.16 14.97
N VAL A 185 -10.63 5.35 14.40
CA VAL A 185 -10.80 6.61 15.16
C VAL A 185 -11.91 7.42 14.50
N GLY A 186 -12.81 8.00 15.30
CA GLY A 186 -13.85 8.90 14.79
C GLY A 186 -15.20 8.75 15.47
N ASP A 187 -16.24 9.20 14.79
CA ASP A 187 -17.63 9.16 15.27
C ASP A 187 -18.20 7.73 15.19
N ILE A 188 -17.79 6.92 16.15
CA ILE A 188 -18.06 5.48 16.20
C ILE A 188 -19.10 5.18 17.27
N ASP A 189 -20.22 4.60 16.86
CA ASP A 189 -21.15 3.91 17.76
C ASP A 189 -20.77 2.43 17.87
N MET A 190 -20.30 2.02 19.03
CA MET A 190 -19.78 0.68 19.29
C MET A 190 -20.82 -0.43 19.13
N GLU A 191 -22.11 -0.15 19.36
CA GLU A 191 -23.17 -1.17 19.24
C GLU A 191 -23.36 -1.59 17.78
N THR A 192 -23.33 -0.64 16.86
CA THR A 192 -23.48 -0.88 15.42
C THR A 192 -22.15 -1.23 14.73
N PHE A 193 -21.02 -0.67 15.20
CA PHE A 193 -19.72 -0.84 14.57
C PHE A 193 -19.08 -2.20 14.85
N LYS A 194 -19.15 -2.67 16.10
CA LYS A 194 -18.51 -3.94 16.49
C LYS A 194 -18.96 -5.14 15.65
N PRO A 195 -20.26 -5.36 15.38
CA PRO A 195 -20.72 -6.45 14.52
C PRO A 195 -20.17 -6.37 13.08
N LEU A 196 -20.01 -5.14 12.54
CA LEU A 196 -19.42 -4.94 11.20
C LEU A 196 -17.94 -5.33 11.18
N VAL A 197 -17.18 -4.91 12.17
CA VAL A 197 -15.75 -5.30 12.30
C VAL A 197 -15.61 -6.81 12.46
N GLU A 198 -16.44 -7.45 13.29
CA GLU A 198 -16.43 -8.90 13.44
C GLU A 198 -16.77 -9.62 12.13
N LYS A 199 -17.71 -9.09 11.35
CA LYS A 199 -18.12 -9.64 10.04
C LYS A 199 -17.00 -9.53 9.00
N TYR A 200 -16.42 -8.35 8.80
CA TYR A 200 -15.49 -8.09 7.71
C TYR A 200 -14.04 -8.32 8.11
N ILE A 201 -13.55 -7.71 9.19
CA ILE A 201 -12.17 -7.90 9.62
C ILE A 201 -12.00 -9.26 10.31
N GLY A 202 -12.98 -9.67 11.11
CA GLY A 202 -13.00 -11.01 11.72
C GLY A 202 -13.21 -12.14 10.72
N GLY A 203 -13.78 -11.85 9.55
CA GLY A 203 -13.94 -12.78 8.42
C GLY A 203 -12.71 -12.91 7.53
N LEU A 204 -11.67 -12.09 7.71
CA LEU A 204 -10.43 -12.22 6.95
C LEU A 204 -9.73 -13.55 7.29
N PRO A 205 -9.19 -14.28 6.28
CA PRO A 205 -8.33 -15.41 6.55
C PRO A 205 -7.07 -14.92 7.28
N ALA A 206 -6.71 -15.55 8.40
CA ALA A 206 -5.55 -15.15 9.19
C ALA A 206 -4.25 -15.22 8.36
N GLY A 207 -4.21 -16.12 7.38
CA GLY A 207 -3.01 -16.42 6.61
C GLY A 207 -2.01 -17.26 7.42
N LYS A 208 -0.93 -17.66 6.76
CA LYS A 208 0.17 -18.43 7.38
C LYS A 208 1.49 -17.67 7.37
N GLN A 209 1.55 -16.58 6.61
CA GLN A 209 2.76 -15.78 6.45
C GLN A 209 3.03 -15.00 7.73
N GLN A 210 4.27 -15.07 8.21
CA GLN A 210 4.74 -14.23 9.30
C GLN A 210 5.51 -13.05 8.72
N LEU A 211 5.07 -11.85 9.07
CA LEU A 211 5.73 -10.61 8.67
C LEU A 211 6.65 -10.10 9.77
N GLY A 212 7.75 -9.51 9.36
CA GLY A 212 8.70 -8.84 10.24
C GLY A 212 9.63 -7.99 9.40
N TRP A 213 10.15 -6.91 9.96
CA TRP A 213 11.13 -6.11 9.25
C TRP A 213 12.46 -6.87 9.10
N LYS A 214 13.15 -6.61 8.03
CA LYS A 214 14.53 -7.09 7.80
C LYS A 214 15.44 -5.89 7.60
N ASP A 215 16.69 -6.07 7.94
CA ASP A 215 17.72 -5.12 7.53
C ASP A 215 17.90 -5.23 5.99
N ASP A 216 17.53 -4.18 5.30
CA ASP A 216 17.60 -4.11 3.83
C ASP A 216 19.00 -3.74 3.30
N GLY A 217 19.95 -3.55 4.20
CA GLY A 217 21.35 -3.22 3.87
C GLY A 217 21.58 -1.78 3.43
N VAL A 218 20.54 -0.95 3.32
CA VAL A 218 20.70 0.46 2.92
C VAL A 218 21.39 1.24 4.03
N ARG A 219 22.56 1.82 3.73
CA ARG A 219 23.40 2.57 4.67
C ARG A 219 23.83 3.88 4.06
N VAL A 220 23.85 4.91 4.88
CA VAL A 220 24.52 6.17 4.56
C VAL A 220 26.03 5.92 4.60
N LEU A 221 26.75 6.39 3.59
CA LEU A 221 28.19 6.31 3.54
C LEU A 221 28.81 7.17 4.65
N PRO A 222 29.80 6.66 5.37
CA PRO A 222 30.44 7.41 6.44
C PRO A 222 31.30 8.55 5.90
N GLY A 223 31.52 9.56 6.74
CA GLY A 223 32.40 10.68 6.49
C GLY A 223 31.69 11.94 5.99
N VAL A 224 32.44 13.01 5.90
CA VAL A 224 32.01 14.28 5.27
C VAL A 224 32.26 14.17 3.76
N LYS A 225 31.29 14.58 2.96
CA LYS A 225 31.39 14.63 1.50
C LYS A 225 31.31 16.09 1.08
N GLU A 226 32.37 16.60 0.47
CA GLU A 226 32.48 17.93 -0.10
C GLU A 226 32.22 17.91 -1.60
#